data_0c44a17d98c698bc526a75e5f186cd78
#
_entry.id   0c44a17d98c698bc526a75e5f186cd78
#
_cell.length_a   1.000
_cell.length_b   1.000
_cell.length_c   1.000
_cell.angle_alpha   90.00
_cell.angle_beta   90.00
_cell.angle_gamma   90.00
#
_symmetry.space_group_name_H-M   'P 1'
#
loop_
_entity.id
_entity.type
_entity.pdbx_description
1 polymer ?
#
loop_
_entity_poly.entity_id
_entity_poly.type
_entity_poly.pdbx_seq_one_letter_code
_entity_poly.pdbx_strand_id
1 'polypeptide(L)'
;SDVYKRQGKSDVKMYFVRNNPKDCVCERHRLKIPTLGWVRIKEKGYIPTTKDGYVIKSGTVSIKADRYYVSVLVELPDNKTADNSNEGIGIDLGLKDFATVSNGKTYKNINKSAKLKKLEKQLIREQRSLSRKYENLKKGESTQRANIQKQKFKVQKLHHRIDHIRTDYINKTIAEIVKTKPSYLSL
;
A
#
# COMPACT_ATOMS: atom_id res chain seq x y z
N SER A 1 -0.93 -20.67 7.61
CA SER A 1 -1.86 -19.71 6.95
C SER A 1 -3.11 -19.40 7.79
N ASP A 2 -3.55 -20.28 8.69
CA ASP A 2 -4.78 -20.10 9.45
C ASP A 2 -4.68 -19.12 10.64
N VAL A 3 -3.50 -18.87 11.15
CA VAL A 3 -3.28 -17.90 12.24
C VAL A 3 -3.58 -16.46 11.76
N TYR A 4 -3.44 -16.20 10.49
CA TYR A 4 -3.73 -14.89 9.89
C TYR A 4 -5.22 -14.64 9.64
N LYS A 5 -6.01 -15.69 9.40
CA LYS A 5 -7.46 -15.60 9.15
C LYS A 5 -8.29 -15.36 10.41
N ARG A 6 -7.73 -15.59 11.60
CA ARG A 6 -8.39 -15.38 12.90
C ARG A 6 -8.17 -14.00 13.51
N GLN A 7 -7.79 -13.00 12.73
CA GLN A 7 -7.98 -11.62 13.16
C GLN A 7 -9.49 -11.38 13.18
N GLY A 8 -10.05 -11.31 14.39
CA GLY A 8 -11.46 -10.98 14.55
C GLY A 8 -11.80 -9.76 13.69
N LYS A 9 -13.04 -9.67 13.24
CA LYS A 9 -13.64 -8.52 12.53
C LYS A 9 -13.64 -7.27 13.42
N SER A 10 -12.48 -6.83 13.92
CA SER A 10 -12.34 -5.47 14.43
C SER A 10 -12.26 -4.57 13.21
N ASP A 11 -13.15 -3.60 13.11
CA ASP A 11 -13.19 -2.62 12.04
C ASP A 11 -11.85 -1.88 11.95
N VAL A 12 -10.98 -2.41 11.10
CA VAL A 12 -9.65 -1.86 10.84
C VAL A 12 -9.74 -0.70 9.86
N LYS A 13 -10.95 -0.34 9.45
CA LYS A 13 -11.23 0.69 8.45
C LYS A 13 -12.40 1.56 8.91
N MET A 14 -12.24 2.86 8.79
CA MET A 14 -13.28 3.87 8.95
C MET A 14 -13.48 4.56 7.60
N TYR A 15 -14.70 4.49 7.09
CA TYR A 15 -15.09 5.18 5.87
C TYR A 15 -15.64 6.57 6.20
N PHE A 16 -15.36 7.56 5.37
CA PHE A 16 -15.91 8.91 5.47
C PHE A 16 -16.32 9.45 4.09
N VAL A 17 -17.35 10.27 4.09
CA VAL A 17 -17.89 10.93 2.89
C VAL A 17 -17.88 12.43 3.11
N ARG A 18 -17.71 13.19 2.04
CA ARG A 18 -17.87 14.63 2.06
C ARG A 18 -19.35 14.98 1.98
N ASN A 19 -19.93 15.42 3.07
CA ASN A 19 -21.31 15.91 3.11
C ASN A 19 -21.37 17.42 2.81
N ASN A 20 -20.38 18.18 3.27
CA ASN A 20 -20.26 19.61 3.05
C ASN A 20 -18.90 19.99 2.45
N PRO A 21 -18.79 21.10 1.71
CA PRO A 21 -17.52 21.56 1.14
C PRO A 21 -16.37 21.71 2.15
N LYS A 22 -16.70 22.00 3.42
CA LYS A 22 -15.71 22.20 4.51
C LYS A 22 -15.33 20.93 5.25
N ASP A 23 -15.93 19.77 4.91
CA ASP A 23 -15.71 18.53 5.67
C ASP A 23 -14.42 17.79 5.28
N CYS A 24 -14.04 17.85 4.01
CA CYS A 24 -12.87 17.18 3.50
C CYS A 24 -11.95 18.19 2.80
N VAL A 25 -11.05 18.79 3.54
CA VAL A 25 -10.11 19.80 3.04
C VAL A 25 -8.71 19.24 3.17
N CYS A 26 -7.93 19.27 2.09
CA CYS A 26 -6.53 18.88 2.09
C CYS A 26 -5.62 20.09 1.93
N GLU A 27 -4.65 20.16 2.83
CA GLU A 27 -3.49 21.03 2.72
C GLU A 27 -2.23 20.18 2.54
N ARG A 28 -1.13 20.81 2.22
CA ARG A 28 0.12 20.11 1.92
C ARG A 28 0.54 19.05 2.97
N HIS A 29 0.23 19.28 4.25
CA HIS A 29 0.72 18.46 5.36
C HIS A 29 -0.37 17.99 6.32
N ARG A 30 -1.64 18.33 6.06
CA ARG A 30 -2.77 17.93 6.89
C ARG A 30 -4.05 17.76 6.08
N LEU A 31 -4.88 16.85 6.54
CA LEU A 31 -6.18 16.54 5.96
C LEU A 31 -7.26 16.72 7.04
N LYS A 32 -8.33 17.44 6.71
CA LYS A 32 -9.53 17.49 7.54
C LYS A 32 -10.42 16.31 7.21
N ILE A 33 -10.67 15.47 8.20
CA ILE A 33 -11.53 14.28 8.08
C ILE A 33 -12.78 14.52 8.93
N PRO A 34 -13.99 14.28 8.41
CA PRO A 34 -15.20 14.33 9.21
C PRO A 34 -15.03 13.51 10.50
N THR A 35 -15.56 14.00 11.60
CA THR A 35 -15.47 13.38 12.94
C THR A 35 -14.10 13.47 13.61
N LEU A 36 -12.98 13.33 12.86
CA LEU A 36 -11.62 13.37 13.42
C LEU A 36 -11.00 14.77 13.42
N GLY A 37 -11.55 15.71 12.63
CA GLY A 37 -10.95 17.03 12.45
C GLY A 37 -9.66 17.01 11.64
N TRP A 38 -8.72 17.90 11.98
CA TRP A 38 -7.45 18.01 11.28
C TRP A 38 -6.46 16.93 11.70
N VAL A 39 -6.03 16.12 10.75
CA VAL A 39 -5.04 15.06 10.92
C VAL A 39 -3.78 15.39 10.12
N ARG A 40 -2.62 15.27 10.76
CA ARG A 40 -1.33 15.51 10.10
C ARG A 40 -0.93 14.33 9.23
N ILE A 41 -0.53 14.62 7.98
CA ILE A 41 -0.05 13.62 7.02
C ILE A 41 1.47 13.62 7.01
N LYS A 42 2.06 12.43 7.02
CA LYS A 42 3.51 12.27 6.98
C LYS A 42 4.07 12.54 5.57
N GLU A 43 3.38 12.04 4.55
CA GLU A 43 3.71 12.22 3.14
C GLU A 43 3.17 13.58 2.65
N LYS A 44 4.02 14.61 2.74
CA LYS A 44 3.64 15.98 2.39
C LYS A 44 3.43 16.13 0.88
N GLY A 45 2.29 16.70 0.48
CA GLY A 45 1.96 16.97 -0.92
C GLY A 45 1.64 15.74 -1.77
N TYR A 46 1.45 14.56 -1.15
CA TYR A 46 1.02 13.35 -1.86
C TYR A 46 -0.44 13.42 -2.30
N ILE A 47 -1.30 13.97 -1.44
CA ILE A 47 -2.69 14.24 -1.79
C ILE A 47 -2.75 15.66 -2.35
N PRO A 48 -3.38 15.88 -3.54
CA PRO A 48 -3.55 17.20 -4.10
C PRO A 48 -4.29 18.14 -3.13
N THR A 49 -3.92 19.40 -3.13
CA THR A 49 -4.54 20.35 -2.20
C THR A 49 -5.87 20.85 -2.71
N THR A 50 -6.81 21.11 -1.81
CA THR A 50 -8.11 21.67 -2.17
C THR A 50 -8.01 23.07 -2.78
N LYS A 51 -6.92 23.79 -2.49
CA LYS A 51 -6.64 25.11 -3.08
C LYS A 51 -6.36 25.04 -4.59
N ASP A 52 -5.85 23.91 -5.07
CA ASP A 52 -5.53 23.70 -6.48
C ASP A 52 -6.76 23.19 -7.29
N GLY A 53 -7.97 23.34 -6.74
CA GLY A 53 -9.22 22.95 -7.41
C GLY A 53 -9.61 21.47 -7.28
N TYR A 54 -8.83 20.67 -6.58
CA TYR A 54 -9.14 19.25 -6.34
C TYR A 54 -10.19 19.09 -5.25
N VAL A 55 -11.15 18.18 -5.49
CA VAL A 55 -12.24 17.92 -4.56
C VAL A 55 -12.14 16.50 -4.01
N ILE A 56 -12.01 16.35 -2.69
CA ILE A 56 -12.08 15.05 -2.04
C ILE A 56 -13.54 14.68 -1.86
N LYS A 57 -13.99 13.58 -2.47
CA LYS A 57 -15.38 13.09 -2.38
C LYS A 57 -15.59 12.18 -1.17
N SER A 58 -14.64 11.29 -0.94
CA SER A 58 -14.71 10.31 0.14
C SER A 58 -13.33 9.78 0.47
N GLY A 59 -13.25 8.97 1.50
CA GLY A 59 -12.02 8.26 1.82
C GLY A 59 -12.20 7.20 2.89
N THR A 60 -11.10 6.51 3.16
CA THR A 60 -11.04 5.45 4.15
C THR A 60 -9.80 5.63 5.00
N VAL A 61 -9.97 5.68 6.31
CA VAL A 61 -8.88 5.55 7.27
C VAL A 61 -8.72 4.08 7.61
N SER A 62 -7.51 3.57 7.53
CA SER A 62 -7.20 2.18 7.83
C SER A 62 -5.94 2.07 8.69
N ILE A 63 -5.84 0.96 9.44
CA ILE A 63 -4.63 0.62 10.18
C ILE A 63 -3.96 -0.59 9.55
N LYS A 64 -2.64 -0.50 9.32
CA LYS A 64 -1.82 -1.64 8.88
C LYS A 64 -0.61 -1.75 9.80
N ALA A 65 -0.52 -2.88 10.49
CA ALA A 65 0.43 -3.09 11.58
C ALA A 65 0.30 -2.00 12.67
N ASP A 66 1.25 -1.10 12.78
CA ASP A 66 1.29 0.00 13.75
C ASP A 66 1.11 1.39 13.12
N ARG A 67 0.62 1.46 11.88
CA ARG A 67 0.50 2.72 11.14
C ARG A 67 -0.91 2.94 10.63
N TYR A 68 -1.34 4.20 10.70
CA TYR A 68 -2.58 4.65 10.09
C TYR A 68 -2.32 5.13 8.66
N TYR A 69 -3.24 4.80 7.78
CA TYR A 69 -3.25 5.21 6.38
C TYR A 69 -4.59 5.84 6.05
N VAL A 70 -4.55 6.82 5.19
CA VAL A 70 -5.76 7.41 4.60
C VAL A 70 -5.70 7.22 3.08
N SER A 71 -6.77 6.68 2.52
CA SER A 71 -7.03 6.64 1.08
C SER A 71 -8.15 7.62 0.79
N VAL A 72 -8.00 8.43 -0.23
CA VAL A 72 -9.01 9.43 -0.63
C VAL A 72 -9.39 9.26 -2.09
N LEU A 73 -10.66 9.42 -2.39
CA LEU A 73 -11.18 9.57 -3.73
C LEU A 73 -11.20 11.06 -4.07
N VAL A 74 -10.42 11.45 -5.08
CA VAL A 74 -10.27 12.84 -5.50
C VAL A 74 -10.87 13.02 -6.86
N GLU A 75 -11.72 14.04 -7.01
CA GLU A 75 -12.18 14.51 -8.31
C GLU A 75 -11.13 15.43 -8.89
N LEU A 76 -10.69 15.12 -10.10
CA LEU A 76 -9.74 15.93 -10.84
C LEU A 76 -10.49 17.07 -11.53
N PRO A 77 -9.93 18.30 -11.60
CA PRO A 77 -10.44 19.31 -12.51
C PRO A 77 -10.31 18.77 -13.94
N ASP A 78 -11.25 19.15 -14.80
CA ASP A 78 -11.25 18.72 -16.22
C ASP A 78 -9.91 19.08 -16.89
N ASN A 79 -9.03 18.10 -16.94
CA ASN A 79 -7.80 18.21 -17.70
C ASN A 79 -8.07 17.69 -19.10
N LYS A 80 -7.81 18.53 -20.11
CA LYS A 80 -7.75 18.09 -21.51
C LYS A 80 -6.79 16.89 -21.57
N THR A 81 -7.27 15.77 -22.07
CA THR A 81 -6.43 14.63 -22.38
C THR A 81 -5.33 15.09 -23.32
N ALA A 82 -4.08 14.95 -22.89
CA ALA A 82 -2.96 15.21 -23.81
C ALA A 82 -3.03 14.18 -24.95
N ASP A 83 -3.00 14.65 -26.19
CA ASP A 83 -2.85 13.76 -27.34
C ASP A 83 -1.52 13.04 -27.24
N ASN A 84 -1.56 11.76 -26.95
CA ASN A 84 -0.39 10.90 -26.95
C ASN A 84 -0.18 10.43 -28.40
N SER A 85 0.73 11.07 -29.12
CA SER A 85 1.06 10.77 -30.52
C SER A 85 2.12 9.69 -30.71
N ASN A 86 2.67 9.14 -29.62
CA ASN A 86 3.72 8.14 -29.68
C ASN A 86 3.16 6.76 -30.04
N GLU A 87 4.04 5.86 -30.51
CA GLU A 87 3.67 4.48 -30.80
C GLU A 87 3.15 3.76 -29.55
N GLY A 88 2.25 2.79 -29.77
CA GLY A 88 1.75 1.91 -28.72
C GLY A 88 2.84 1.02 -28.18
N ILE A 89 2.71 0.60 -26.93
CA ILE A 89 3.66 -0.28 -26.24
C ILE A 89 2.97 -1.58 -25.84
N GLY A 90 3.55 -2.72 -26.25
CA GLY A 90 3.22 -4.05 -25.74
C GLY A 90 4.04 -4.37 -24.50
N ILE A 91 3.42 -4.99 -23.50
CA ILE A 91 4.06 -5.42 -22.26
C ILE A 91 3.72 -6.90 -22.02
N ASP A 92 4.75 -7.73 -21.92
CA ASP A 92 4.61 -9.13 -21.50
C ASP A 92 5.04 -9.28 -20.04
N LEU A 93 4.14 -9.83 -19.21
CA LEU A 93 4.39 -10.07 -17.78
C LEU A 93 4.82 -11.51 -17.55
N GLY A 94 5.97 -11.71 -16.89
CA GLY A 94 6.56 -13.02 -16.70
C GLY A 94 7.01 -13.33 -15.29
N LEU A 95 7.31 -14.62 -15.04
CA LEU A 95 7.87 -15.10 -13.78
C LEU A 95 9.40 -14.98 -13.71
N LYS A 96 10.08 -15.08 -14.85
CA LYS A 96 11.53 -14.94 -14.93
C LYS A 96 11.92 -13.48 -14.78
N ASP A 97 11.38 -12.66 -15.62
CA ASP A 97 11.43 -11.21 -15.57
C ASP A 97 10.03 -10.69 -15.22
N PHE A 98 9.97 -9.53 -14.58
CA PHE A 98 8.70 -8.96 -14.15
C PHE A 98 7.88 -8.46 -15.34
N ALA A 99 8.54 -7.77 -16.25
CA ALA A 99 7.93 -7.29 -17.48
C ALA A 99 8.97 -7.17 -18.60
N THR A 100 8.57 -7.53 -19.82
CA THR A 100 9.31 -7.26 -21.06
C THR A 100 8.47 -6.34 -21.93
N VAL A 101 9.06 -5.26 -22.38
CA VAL A 101 8.39 -4.20 -23.14
C VAL A 101 8.80 -4.29 -24.61
N SER A 102 7.87 -4.01 -25.55
CA SER A 102 8.10 -4.09 -26.99
C SER A 102 9.27 -3.23 -27.50
N ASN A 103 9.65 -2.20 -26.74
CA ASN A 103 10.84 -1.39 -27.03
C ASN A 103 12.17 -2.05 -26.63
N GLY A 104 12.17 -3.34 -26.27
CA GLY A 104 13.34 -4.12 -25.87
C GLY A 104 13.74 -3.99 -24.40
N LYS A 105 13.05 -3.17 -23.60
CA LYS A 105 13.37 -3.00 -22.19
C LYS A 105 12.81 -4.13 -21.35
N THR A 106 13.63 -4.68 -20.46
CA THR A 106 13.24 -5.76 -19.55
C THR A 106 13.40 -5.34 -18.10
N TYR A 107 12.38 -5.60 -17.30
CA TYR A 107 12.34 -5.33 -15.85
C TYR A 107 12.51 -6.64 -15.09
N LYS A 108 13.54 -6.73 -14.25
CA LYS A 108 13.84 -7.95 -13.48
C LYS A 108 12.78 -8.23 -12.42
N ASN A 109 12.56 -9.50 -12.10
CA ASN A 109 11.67 -9.87 -11.02
C ASN A 109 12.27 -9.52 -9.64
N ILE A 110 11.70 -8.53 -8.96
CA ILE A 110 12.16 -8.03 -7.67
C ILE A 110 12.16 -9.12 -6.57
N ASN A 111 11.31 -10.14 -6.67
CA ASN A 111 11.25 -11.25 -5.72
C ASN A 111 12.56 -12.06 -5.68
N LYS A 112 13.33 -12.01 -6.75
CA LYS A 112 14.65 -12.68 -6.82
C LYS A 112 15.77 -11.87 -6.14
N SER A 113 15.51 -10.65 -5.70
CA SER A 113 16.51 -9.79 -5.06
C SER A 113 16.96 -10.34 -3.70
N ALA A 114 18.23 -10.16 -3.39
CA ALA A 114 18.81 -10.60 -2.10
C ALA A 114 18.09 -9.94 -0.92
N LYS A 115 17.66 -8.69 -1.08
CA LYS A 115 16.93 -7.93 -0.05
C LYS A 115 15.59 -8.59 0.29
N LEU A 116 14.76 -8.96 -0.70
CA LEU A 116 13.49 -9.62 -0.46
C LEU A 116 13.66 -11.02 0.09
N LYS A 117 14.57 -11.82 -0.47
CA LYS A 117 14.90 -13.16 0.05
C LYS A 117 15.32 -13.12 1.52
N LYS A 118 16.10 -12.11 1.94
CA LYS A 118 16.48 -11.93 3.35
C LYS A 118 15.27 -11.62 4.24
N LEU A 119 14.37 -10.74 3.78
CA LEU A 119 13.15 -10.39 4.51
C LEU A 119 12.17 -11.58 4.61
N GLU A 120 12.03 -12.36 3.54
CA GLU A 120 11.18 -13.57 3.54
C GLU A 120 11.72 -14.64 4.50
N LYS A 121 13.04 -14.90 4.53
CA LYS A 121 13.65 -15.78 5.53
C LYS A 121 13.43 -15.28 6.95
N GLN A 122 13.53 -13.97 7.18
CA GLN A 122 13.22 -13.37 8.47
C GLN A 122 11.74 -13.55 8.83
N LEU A 123 10.83 -13.32 7.89
CA LEU A 123 9.39 -13.49 8.08
C LEU A 123 9.05 -14.92 8.51
N ILE A 124 9.56 -15.92 7.81
CA ILE A 124 9.36 -17.35 8.15
C ILE A 124 9.83 -17.64 9.58
N ARG A 125 10.98 -17.11 9.99
CA ARG A 125 11.50 -17.29 11.34
C ARG A 125 10.58 -16.67 12.41
N GLU A 126 10.11 -15.45 12.18
CA GLU A 126 9.21 -14.76 13.10
C GLU A 126 7.80 -15.41 13.16
N GLN A 127 7.32 -15.95 12.05
CA GLN A 127 6.07 -16.73 12.00
C GLN A 127 6.19 -18.04 12.80
N ARG A 128 7.29 -18.78 12.64
CA ARG A 128 7.56 -20.00 13.45
C ARG A 128 7.62 -19.69 14.96
N SER A 129 8.24 -18.55 15.32
CA SER A 129 8.26 -18.08 16.71
C SER A 129 6.86 -17.77 17.23
N LEU A 130 6.01 -17.13 16.41
CA LEU A 130 4.62 -16.84 16.76
C LEU A 130 3.79 -18.12 16.94
N SER A 131 3.93 -19.09 16.03
CA SER A 131 3.23 -20.38 16.12
C SER A 131 3.55 -21.12 17.43
N ARG A 132 4.84 -21.23 17.77
CA ARG A 132 5.27 -21.85 19.04
C ARG A 132 4.66 -21.18 20.27
N LYS A 133 4.58 -19.85 20.28
CA LYS A 133 3.94 -19.11 21.38
C LYS A 133 2.44 -19.42 21.50
N TYR A 134 1.74 -19.62 20.38
CA TYR A 134 0.34 -20.02 20.40
C TYR A 134 0.15 -21.48 20.84
N GLU A 135 1.07 -22.38 20.48
CA GLU A 135 1.05 -23.77 20.92
C GLU A 135 1.25 -23.89 22.42
N ASN A 136 2.21 -23.14 22.99
CA ASN A 136 2.44 -23.11 24.42
C ASN A 136 1.21 -22.58 25.19
N LEU A 137 0.53 -21.57 24.65
CA LEU A 137 -0.71 -21.06 25.24
C LEU A 137 -1.82 -22.13 25.25
N LYS A 138 -1.95 -22.94 24.19
CA LYS A 138 -2.93 -24.05 24.13
C LYS A 138 -2.62 -25.17 25.12
N LYS A 139 -1.35 -25.41 25.42
CA LYS A 139 -0.91 -26.41 26.41
C LYS A 139 -1.06 -25.94 27.85
N GLY A 140 -1.60 -24.74 28.08
CA GLY A 140 -1.77 -24.18 29.43
C GLY A 140 -0.50 -23.54 30.00
N GLU A 141 0.58 -23.43 29.23
CA GLU A 141 1.76 -22.70 29.66
C GLU A 141 1.47 -21.19 29.78
N SER A 142 2.02 -20.55 30.81
CA SER A 142 1.82 -19.12 31.13
C SER A 142 2.56 -18.19 30.16
N THR A 143 2.26 -18.28 28.87
CA THR A 143 2.79 -17.35 27.87
C THR A 143 2.01 -16.06 27.93
N GLN A 144 2.66 -14.98 28.32
CA GLN A 144 2.03 -13.66 28.44
C GLN A 144 1.42 -13.23 27.10
N ARG A 145 0.11 -12.98 27.07
CA ARG A 145 -0.63 -12.49 25.87
C ARG A 145 0.03 -11.27 25.22
N ALA A 146 0.64 -10.38 26.03
CA ALA A 146 1.40 -9.23 25.56
C ALA A 146 2.60 -9.61 24.68
N ASN A 147 3.29 -10.72 25.00
CA ASN A 147 4.41 -11.22 24.19
C ASN A 147 3.94 -11.80 22.84
N ILE A 148 2.77 -12.41 22.80
CA ILE A 148 2.14 -12.87 21.57
C ILE A 148 1.79 -11.66 20.70
N GLN A 149 1.19 -10.62 21.26
CA GLN A 149 0.86 -9.39 20.54
C GLN A 149 2.11 -8.70 19.97
N LYS A 150 3.18 -8.56 20.76
CA LYS A 150 4.46 -8.02 20.28
C LYS A 150 5.02 -8.83 19.11
N GLN A 151 4.95 -10.16 19.19
CA GLN A 151 5.40 -11.04 18.11
C GLN A 151 4.52 -10.92 16.86
N LYS A 152 3.19 -10.84 17.03
CA LYS A 152 2.24 -10.60 15.94
C LYS A 152 2.56 -9.30 15.21
N PHE A 153 2.84 -8.20 15.92
CA PHE A 153 3.24 -6.94 15.28
C PHE A 153 4.55 -7.05 14.50
N LYS A 154 5.54 -7.81 14.99
CA LYS A 154 6.78 -8.04 14.21
C LYS A 154 6.49 -8.72 12.87
N VAL A 155 5.66 -9.75 12.88
CA VAL A 155 5.24 -10.46 11.67
C VAL A 155 4.49 -9.53 10.73
N GLN A 156 3.52 -8.76 11.22
CA GLN A 156 2.76 -7.79 10.43
C GLN A 156 3.66 -6.71 9.80
N LYS A 157 4.63 -6.18 10.55
CA LYS A 157 5.60 -5.19 10.03
C LYS A 157 6.45 -5.75 8.91
N LEU A 158 6.87 -7.02 9.01
CA LEU A 158 7.65 -7.66 7.95
C LEU A 158 6.83 -7.88 6.68
N HIS A 159 5.60 -8.36 6.81
CA HIS A 159 4.67 -8.47 5.67
C HIS A 159 4.49 -7.11 4.98
N HIS A 160 4.18 -6.08 5.76
CA HIS A 160 3.97 -4.75 5.24
C HIS A 160 5.22 -4.18 4.55
N ARG A 161 6.42 -4.45 5.10
CA ARG A 161 7.68 -4.04 4.48
C ARG A 161 7.94 -4.72 3.15
N ILE A 162 7.65 -6.02 3.05
CA ILE A 162 7.77 -6.80 1.80
C ILE A 162 6.79 -6.25 0.76
N ASP A 163 5.54 -6.06 1.14
CA ASP A 163 4.49 -5.48 0.30
C ASP A 163 4.88 -4.10 -0.24
N HIS A 164 5.39 -3.21 0.62
CA HIS A 164 5.82 -1.88 0.21
C HIS A 164 6.95 -1.93 -0.82
N ILE A 165 7.93 -2.81 -0.65
CA ILE A 165 9.03 -2.95 -1.61
C ILE A 165 8.50 -3.41 -2.97
N ARG A 166 7.56 -4.35 -2.98
CA ARG A 166 6.92 -4.84 -4.21
C ARG A 166 6.10 -3.76 -4.90
N THR A 167 5.25 -3.10 -4.13
CA THR A 167 4.38 -2.02 -4.65
C THR A 167 5.21 -0.83 -5.16
N ASP A 168 6.25 -0.42 -4.43
CA ASP A 168 7.15 0.66 -4.86
C ASP A 168 7.85 0.31 -6.19
N TYR A 169 8.30 -0.93 -6.34
CA TYR A 169 8.91 -1.41 -7.57
C TYR A 169 7.93 -1.39 -8.75
N ILE A 170 6.71 -1.91 -8.55
CA ILE A 170 5.65 -1.91 -9.56
C ILE A 170 5.33 -0.48 -9.98
N ASN A 171 5.09 0.41 -9.02
CA ASN A 171 4.74 1.81 -9.29
C ASN A 171 5.87 2.54 -10.04
N LYS A 172 7.14 2.29 -9.71
CA LYS A 172 8.28 2.86 -10.42
C LYS A 172 8.36 2.36 -11.85
N THR A 173 8.13 1.06 -12.06
CA THR A 173 8.11 0.46 -13.40
C THR A 173 6.98 1.06 -14.25
N ILE A 174 5.77 1.16 -13.68
CA ILE A 174 4.63 1.80 -14.35
C ILE A 174 4.94 3.27 -14.70
N ALA A 175 5.45 4.04 -13.74
CA ALA A 175 5.79 5.44 -13.95
C ALA A 175 6.85 5.62 -15.04
N GLU A 176 7.82 4.72 -15.13
CA GLU A 176 8.86 4.74 -16.16
C GLU A 176 8.28 4.44 -17.56
N ILE A 177 7.37 3.44 -17.67
CA ILE A 177 6.69 3.11 -18.92
C ILE A 177 5.79 4.25 -19.35
N VAL A 178 4.95 4.78 -18.46
CA VAL A 178 4.00 5.87 -18.77
C VAL A 178 4.74 7.18 -19.11
N LYS A 179 5.93 7.40 -18.58
CA LYS A 179 6.75 8.57 -18.90
C LYS A 179 7.09 8.65 -20.42
N THR A 180 7.09 7.54 -21.13
CA THR A 180 7.29 7.52 -22.59
C THR A 180 6.07 8.03 -23.38
N LYS A 181 4.94 8.28 -22.70
CA LYS A 181 3.67 8.76 -23.28
C LYS A 181 3.18 7.92 -24.47
N PRO A 182 3.02 6.59 -24.31
CA PRO A 182 2.52 5.75 -25.39
C PRO A 182 1.07 6.10 -25.71
N SER A 183 0.67 5.93 -26.99
CA SER A 183 -0.73 6.14 -27.41
C SER A 183 -1.67 5.10 -26.78
N TYR A 184 -1.20 3.86 -26.63
CA TYR A 184 -1.92 2.78 -25.95
C TYR A 184 -0.93 1.81 -25.30
N LEU A 185 -1.43 1.04 -24.34
CA LEU A 185 -0.73 -0.07 -23.70
C LEU A 185 -1.50 -1.37 -23.97
N SER A 186 -0.79 -2.39 -24.46
CA SER A 186 -1.30 -3.76 -24.61
C SER A 186 -0.60 -4.68 -23.62
N LEU A 187 -1.37 -5.49 -22.88
CA LEU A 187 -0.90 -6.48 -21.89
C LEU A 187 -1.16 -7.88 -22.41
#